data_be2e12f9ebe09d4464f292d94f40f95f
#
_entry.id   be2e12f9ebe09d4464f292d94f40f95f
#
_cell.length_a   1.000
_cell.length_b   1.000
_cell.length_c   1.000
_cell.angle_alpha   90.00
_cell.angle_beta   90.00
_cell.angle_gamma   90.00
#
_symmetry.space_group_name_H-M   'P 1'
#
loop_
_entity.id
_entity.type
_entity.pdbx_description
1 polymer ?
#
loop_
_entity_poly.entity_id
_entity_poly.type
_entity_poly.pdbx_seq_one_letter_code
_entity_poly.pdbx_strand_id
1 'polypeptide(L)'
;MFWSRIAGIYDLIENIYNGKANRQTTDYVASLMGKDDSVLECACGTGMFSVKIAPRVKDLTATDFSDGMLKRTSKKCRMLNNINIENGDITDLRFEDNAFDKAVAANVIHLLDDPKKAIDELKRVVKPGGQIIIPTYIHFKESTAANLFNKFGANFKRYFDENNYKDFFGKMGIENVSYHVCEGRMSCDVAVFENV
;
A
#
# COMPACT_ATOMS: atom_id res chain seq x y z
N MET A 1 15.69 11.02 -6.93
CA MET A 1 14.49 10.19 -7.09
C MET A 1 13.25 11.04 -6.80
N PHE A 2 12.16 10.92 -7.57
CA PHE A 2 10.95 11.76 -7.44
C PHE A 2 10.36 11.72 -6.03
N TRP A 3 10.07 10.52 -5.51
CA TRP A 3 9.43 10.31 -4.22
C TRP A 3 10.19 10.94 -3.04
N SER A 4 11.52 10.88 -3.05
CA SER A 4 12.34 11.52 -2.01
C SER A 4 12.22 13.05 -2.02
N ARG A 5 12.01 13.67 -3.20
CA ARG A 5 11.86 15.12 -3.33
C ARG A 5 10.53 15.64 -2.81
N ILE A 6 9.45 14.87 -3.03
CA ILE A 6 8.10 15.31 -2.63
C ILE A 6 7.70 14.83 -1.24
N ALA A 7 8.46 13.92 -0.61
CA ALA A 7 8.14 13.36 0.70
C ALA A 7 7.80 14.46 1.75
N GLY A 8 8.40 15.66 1.59
CA GLY A 8 8.17 16.79 2.48
C GLY A 8 6.78 17.39 2.44
N ILE A 9 6.14 17.39 1.27
CA ILE A 9 4.84 18.03 1.02
C ILE A 9 3.76 17.01 0.70
N TYR A 10 4.12 15.74 0.52
CA TYR A 10 3.22 14.67 0.12
C TYR A 10 2.02 14.54 1.05
N ASP A 11 2.26 14.42 2.35
CA ASP A 11 1.20 14.32 3.36
C ASP A 11 0.24 15.50 3.34
N LEU A 12 0.75 16.71 3.11
CA LEU A 12 -0.08 17.91 3.06
C LEU A 12 -1.02 17.88 1.85
N ILE A 13 -0.48 17.54 0.69
CA ILE A 13 -1.25 17.42 -0.56
C ILE A 13 -2.33 16.34 -0.40
N GLU A 14 -1.94 15.16 0.06
CA GLU A 14 -2.84 14.03 0.27
C GLU A 14 -3.97 14.34 1.27
N ASN A 15 -3.63 14.98 2.40
CA ASN A 15 -4.63 15.34 3.41
C ASN A 15 -5.61 16.41 2.93
N ILE A 16 -5.13 17.43 2.20
CA ILE A 16 -6.00 18.49 1.68
C ILE A 16 -6.89 17.96 0.58
N TYR A 17 -6.33 17.14 -0.32
CA TYR A 17 -7.03 16.71 -1.53
C TYR A 17 -7.95 15.52 -1.26
N ASN A 18 -7.51 14.52 -0.50
CA ASN A 18 -8.21 13.23 -0.34
C ASN A 18 -8.34 12.74 1.11
N GLY A 19 -8.21 13.62 2.09
CA GLY A 19 -8.13 13.26 3.52
C GLY A 19 -9.31 12.42 4.06
N LYS A 20 -10.52 12.52 3.45
CA LYS A 20 -11.68 11.68 3.84
C LYS A 20 -11.45 10.23 3.39
N ALA A 21 -11.19 9.99 2.10
CA ALA A 21 -10.95 8.65 1.58
C ALA A 21 -9.72 8.01 2.25
N ASN A 22 -8.64 8.77 2.43
CA ASN A 22 -7.42 8.28 3.09
C ASN A 22 -7.69 7.80 4.51
N ARG A 23 -8.49 8.54 5.31
CA ARG A 23 -8.89 8.08 6.64
C ARG A 23 -9.74 6.82 6.59
N GLN A 24 -10.76 6.79 5.74
CA GLN A 24 -11.62 5.61 5.59
C GLN A 24 -10.80 4.38 5.18
N THR A 25 -9.92 4.51 4.19
CA THR A 25 -9.07 3.42 3.70
C THR A 25 -8.12 2.93 4.78
N THR A 26 -7.43 3.84 5.48
CA THR A 26 -6.49 3.44 6.56
C THR A 26 -7.21 2.82 7.74
N ASP A 27 -8.38 3.32 8.12
CA ASP A 27 -9.19 2.76 9.22
C ASP A 27 -9.76 1.39 8.83
N TYR A 28 -10.21 1.21 7.58
CA TYR A 28 -10.67 -0.08 7.07
C TYR A 28 -9.53 -1.11 7.04
N VAL A 29 -8.39 -0.79 6.43
CA VAL A 29 -7.22 -1.68 6.41
C VAL A 29 -6.79 -2.04 7.83
N ALA A 30 -6.73 -1.07 8.73
CA ALA A 30 -6.38 -1.32 10.12
C ALA A 30 -7.42 -2.19 10.86
N SER A 31 -8.69 -2.20 10.44
CA SER A 31 -9.72 -3.09 11.02
C SER A 31 -9.57 -4.55 10.62
N LEU A 32 -8.81 -4.84 9.55
CA LEU A 32 -8.48 -6.19 9.10
C LEU A 32 -7.34 -6.84 9.89
N MET A 33 -6.66 -6.08 10.77
CA MET A 33 -5.49 -6.52 11.52
C MET A 33 -5.88 -7.22 12.82
N GLY A 34 -5.15 -8.30 13.14
CA GLY A 34 -5.25 -9.03 14.40
C GLY A 34 -4.06 -8.73 15.31
N LYS A 35 -4.27 -8.83 16.64
CA LYS A 35 -3.24 -8.51 17.66
C LYS A 35 -2.00 -9.40 17.59
N ASP A 36 -2.16 -10.60 17.06
CA ASP A 36 -1.10 -11.60 16.96
C ASP A 36 -0.44 -11.64 15.57
N ASP A 37 -0.91 -10.79 14.64
CA ASP A 37 -0.40 -10.75 13.27
C ASP A 37 1.02 -10.17 13.23
N SER A 38 1.91 -10.84 12.49
CA SER A 38 3.13 -10.28 11.92
C SER A 38 2.79 -9.74 10.53
N VAL A 39 2.95 -8.43 10.32
CA VAL A 39 2.48 -7.76 9.11
C VAL A 39 3.62 -7.11 8.34
N LEU A 40 3.62 -7.28 7.01
CA LEU A 40 4.48 -6.55 6.08
C LEU A 40 3.69 -5.42 5.41
N GLU A 41 4.21 -4.20 5.46
CA GLU A 41 3.74 -3.06 4.67
C GLU A 41 4.78 -2.72 3.61
N CYS A 42 4.47 -2.97 2.34
CA CYS A 42 5.32 -2.62 1.21
C CYS A 42 4.97 -1.24 0.66
N ALA A 43 5.99 -0.47 0.24
CA ALA A 43 5.85 0.91 -0.24
C ALA A 43 5.11 1.79 0.78
N CYS A 44 5.55 1.74 2.05
CA CYS A 44 4.91 2.43 3.17
C CYS A 44 4.85 3.96 3.03
N GLY A 45 5.61 4.52 2.09
CA GLY A 45 5.65 5.96 1.79
C GLY A 45 6.01 6.77 3.03
N THR A 46 5.14 7.68 3.42
CA THR A 46 5.31 8.54 4.61
C THR A 46 4.72 7.92 5.88
N GLY A 47 4.31 6.63 5.86
CA GLY A 47 3.79 5.91 7.02
C GLY A 47 2.32 6.20 7.33
N MET A 48 1.50 6.52 6.32
CA MET A 48 0.08 6.80 6.50
C MET A 48 -0.69 5.57 7.03
N PHE A 49 -0.39 4.40 6.50
CA PHE A 49 -0.95 3.14 6.97
C PHE A 49 -0.21 2.63 8.21
N SER A 50 1.12 2.75 8.24
CA SER A 50 1.98 2.27 9.35
C SER A 50 1.49 2.73 10.73
N VAL A 51 1.14 4.02 10.88
CA VAL A 51 0.65 4.58 12.17
C VAL A 51 -0.70 4.03 12.61
N LYS A 52 -1.48 3.44 11.70
CA LYS A 52 -2.78 2.83 11.97
C LYS A 52 -2.68 1.33 12.18
N ILE A 53 -1.76 0.67 11.47
CA ILE A 53 -1.55 -0.79 11.53
C ILE A 53 -0.77 -1.16 12.79
N ALA A 54 0.39 -0.53 13.04
CA ALA A 54 1.30 -0.94 14.12
C ALA A 54 0.61 -1.05 15.51
N PRO A 55 -0.30 -0.14 15.94
CA PRO A 55 -0.97 -0.29 17.23
C PRO A 55 -1.92 -1.49 17.33
N ARG A 56 -2.18 -2.22 16.24
CA ARG A 56 -3.18 -3.28 16.16
C ARG A 56 -2.60 -4.67 15.95
N VAL A 57 -1.30 -4.75 15.71
CA VAL A 57 -0.60 -5.99 15.35
C VAL A 57 0.49 -6.32 16.36
N LYS A 58 0.98 -7.54 16.33
CA LYS A 58 2.13 -7.97 17.13
C LYS A 58 3.38 -7.23 16.71
N ASP A 59 3.69 -7.26 15.43
CA ASP A 59 4.83 -6.55 14.83
C ASP A 59 4.49 -6.11 13.39
N LEU A 60 5.07 -4.98 12.98
CA LEU A 60 4.95 -4.42 11.64
C LEU A 60 6.36 -4.26 11.04
N THR A 61 6.59 -4.80 9.86
CA THR A 61 7.74 -4.45 9.02
C THR A 61 7.26 -3.55 7.89
N ALA A 62 7.75 -2.31 7.85
CA ALA A 62 7.38 -1.32 6.86
C ALA A 62 8.57 -1.06 5.91
N THR A 63 8.37 -1.31 4.62
CA THR A 63 9.41 -1.14 3.60
C THR A 63 9.06 -0.09 2.57
N ASP A 64 10.07 0.65 2.11
CA ASP A 64 9.96 1.53 0.95
C ASP A 64 11.33 1.63 0.26
N PHE A 65 11.36 1.80 -1.06
CA PHE A 65 12.64 1.95 -1.77
C PHE A 65 13.23 3.37 -1.66
N SER A 66 12.46 4.34 -1.16
CA SER A 66 12.84 5.74 -1.04
C SER A 66 13.27 6.10 0.39
N ASP A 67 14.54 6.38 0.60
CA ASP A 67 15.07 6.84 1.90
C ASP A 67 14.37 8.09 2.42
N GLY A 68 13.93 8.98 1.51
CA GLY A 68 13.18 10.18 1.88
C GLY A 68 11.81 9.86 2.49
N MET A 69 11.14 8.82 1.98
CA MET A 69 9.89 8.30 2.52
C MET A 69 10.13 7.61 3.88
N LEU A 70 11.11 6.71 3.96
CA LEU A 70 11.47 6.00 5.21
C LEU A 70 11.80 6.96 6.36
N LYS A 71 12.52 8.06 6.09
CA LYS A 71 12.79 9.11 7.09
C LYS A 71 11.50 9.74 7.65
N ARG A 72 10.48 9.91 6.80
CA ARG A 72 9.18 10.43 7.21
C ARG A 72 8.40 9.42 8.04
N THR A 73 8.37 8.17 7.59
CA THR A 73 7.76 7.06 8.33
C THR A 73 8.39 6.91 9.71
N SER A 74 9.71 6.89 9.81
CA SER A 74 10.44 6.81 11.08
C SER A 74 10.09 7.97 12.02
N LYS A 75 10.00 9.21 11.49
CA LYS A 75 9.58 10.37 12.29
C LYS A 75 8.13 10.24 12.77
N LYS A 76 7.22 9.78 11.92
CA LYS A 76 5.80 9.63 12.21
C LYS A 76 5.54 8.52 13.22
N CYS A 77 6.27 7.41 13.10
CA CYS A 77 6.14 6.21 13.93
C CYS A 77 7.06 6.18 15.17
N ARG A 78 7.80 7.26 15.48
CA ARG A 78 8.84 7.29 16.52
C ARG A 78 8.40 6.86 17.93
N MET A 79 7.10 6.87 18.21
CA MET A 79 6.53 6.47 19.51
C MET A 79 6.00 5.02 19.50
N LEU A 80 6.14 4.30 18.38
CA LEU A 80 5.71 2.92 18.23
C LEU A 80 6.94 2.01 18.40
N ASN A 81 6.81 0.97 19.23
CA ASN A 81 7.93 0.10 19.60
C ASN A 81 7.93 -1.26 18.86
N ASN A 82 6.85 -1.54 18.11
CA ASN A 82 6.63 -2.79 17.40
C ASN A 82 6.69 -2.62 15.87
N ILE A 83 7.43 -1.62 15.40
CA ILE A 83 7.61 -1.37 13.97
C ILE A 83 9.10 -1.41 13.60
N ASN A 84 9.44 -2.21 12.58
CA ASN A 84 10.72 -2.18 11.88
C ASN A 84 10.55 -1.42 10.55
N ILE A 85 11.44 -0.46 10.27
CA ILE A 85 11.37 0.37 9.07
C ILE A 85 12.67 0.21 8.30
N GLU A 86 12.59 -0.31 7.08
CA GLU A 86 13.78 -0.62 6.29
C GLU A 86 13.58 -0.41 4.79
N ASN A 87 14.69 -0.32 4.06
CA ASN A 87 14.66 -0.21 2.61
C ASN A 87 14.28 -1.56 1.98
N GLY A 88 13.36 -1.53 1.01
CA GLY A 88 12.94 -2.74 0.30
C GLY A 88 12.28 -2.44 -1.05
N ASP A 89 12.45 -3.38 -1.97
CA ASP A 89 11.76 -3.40 -3.25
C ASP A 89 10.66 -4.47 -3.20
N ILE A 90 9.43 -4.07 -3.42
CA ILE A 90 8.28 -4.99 -3.41
C ILE A 90 8.39 -6.10 -4.48
N THR A 91 9.23 -5.91 -5.51
CA THR A 91 9.47 -6.90 -6.56
C THR A 91 10.64 -7.86 -6.27
N ASP A 92 11.32 -7.66 -5.14
CA ASP A 92 12.47 -8.47 -4.70
C ASP A 92 12.61 -8.40 -3.16
N LEU A 93 11.66 -9.02 -2.45
CA LEU A 93 11.57 -8.97 -1.01
C LEU A 93 12.61 -9.88 -0.35
N ARG A 94 13.40 -9.33 0.57
CA ARG A 94 14.49 -10.05 1.28
C ARG A 94 14.01 -10.79 2.52
N PHE A 95 12.78 -11.30 2.50
CA PHE A 95 12.19 -12.07 3.59
C PHE A 95 12.06 -13.53 3.18
N GLU A 96 12.09 -14.40 4.19
CA GLU A 96 11.85 -15.83 4.01
C GLU A 96 10.40 -16.09 3.55
N ASP A 97 10.17 -17.24 2.93
CA ASP A 97 8.85 -17.70 2.56
C ASP A 97 7.97 -17.84 3.82
N ASN A 98 6.70 -17.45 3.72
CA ASN A 98 5.72 -17.59 4.79
C ASN A 98 6.11 -16.87 6.10
N ALA A 99 6.82 -15.75 6.01
CA ALA A 99 7.27 -14.98 7.18
C ALA A 99 6.14 -14.18 7.86
N PHE A 100 5.13 -13.77 7.10
CA PHE A 100 4.09 -12.85 7.56
C PHE A 100 2.70 -13.46 7.54
N ASP A 101 1.85 -13.03 8.47
CA ASP A 101 0.44 -13.41 8.48
C ASP A 101 -0.36 -12.57 7.46
N LYS A 102 0.07 -11.32 7.24
CA LYS A 102 -0.58 -10.42 6.27
C LYS A 102 0.44 -9.53 5.57
N ALA A 103 0.09 -9.11 4.35
CA ALA A 103 0.84 -8.07 3.64
C ALA A 103 -0.09 -6.96 3.15
N VAL A 104 0.37 -5.72 3.24
CA VAL A 104 -0.31 -4.52 2.74
C VAL A 104 0.58 -3.84 1.70
N ALA A 105 0.01 -3.54 0.52
CA ALA A 105 0.71 -2.84 -0.56
C ALA A 105 -0.18 -1.72 -1.13
N ALA A 106 -0.18 -0.58 -0.43
CA ALA A 106 -1.09 0.52 -0.73
C ALA A 106 -0.54 1.47 -1.80
N ASN A 107 -1.37 1.78 -2.80
CA ASN A 107 -1.10 2.78 -3.84
C ASN A 107 0.26 2.60 -4.56
N VAL A 108 0.68 1.36 -4.78
CA VAL A 108 1.97 1.04 -5.42
C VAL A 108 1.83 0.28 -6.73
N ILE A 109 0.85 -0.64 -6.87
CA ILE A 109 0.77 -1.53 -8.05
C ILE A 109 0.58 -0.78 -9.37
N HIS A 110 0.00 0.41 -9.33
CA HIS A 110 -0.18 1.25 -10.52
C HIS A 110 1.12 1.96 -10.97
N LEU A 111 2.16 1.92 -10.15
CA LEU A 111 3.47 2.51 -10.42
C LEU A 111 4.49 1.48 -10.97
N LEU A 112 4.25 0.19 -10.74
CA LEU A 112 5.20 -0.87 -11.09
C LEU A 112 5.19 -1.19 -12.58
N ASP A 113 6.35 -1.49 -13.14
CA ASP A 113 6.46 -2.01 -14.50
C ASP A 113 5.91 -3.44 -14.57
N ASP A 114 6.27 -4.28 -13.61
CA ASP A 114 5.79 -5.66 -13.46
C ASP A 114 5.06 -5.86 -12.11
N PRO A 115 3.75 -5.60 -12.06
CA PRO A 115 2.97 -5.81 -10.85
C PRO A 115 2.75 -7.29 -10.51
N LYS A 116 2.87 -8.19 -11.51
CA LYS A 116 2.75 -9.63 -11.27
C LYS A 116 3.89 -10.11 -10.37
N LYS A 117 5.13 -9.67 -10.65
CA LYS A 117 6.28 -9.99 -9.83
C LYS A 117 6.10 -9.55 -8.38
N ALA A 118 5.54 -8.37 -8.16
CA ALA A 118 5.25 -7.88 -6.81
C ALA A 118 4.20 -8.75 -6.10
N ILE A 119 3.13 -9.15 -6.80
CA ILE A 119 2.10 -10.04 -6.23
C ILE A 119 2.67 -11.44 -5.94
N ASP A 120 3.50 -11.98 -6.82
CA ASP A 120 4.17 -13.26 -6.60
C ASP A 120 5.07 -13.21 -5.34
N GLU A 121 5.81 -12.11 -5.13
CA GLU A 121 6.61 -11.90 -3.93
C GLU A 121 5.75 -11.75 -2.67
N LEU A 122 4.66 -10.99 -2.73
CA LEU A 122 3.71 -10.90 -1.61
C LEU A 122 3.13 -12.28 -1.25
N LYS A 123 2.77 -13.07 -2.26
CA LYS A 123 2.29 -14.46 -2.05
C LYS A 123 3.38 -15.36 -1.44
N ARG A 124 4.62 -15.21 -1.85
CA ARG A 124 5.74 -15.98 -1.31
C ARG A 124 5.97 -15.72 0.18
N VAL A 125 5.96 -14.45 0.58
CA VAL A 125 6.29 -14.07 1.96
C VAL A 125 5.12 -14.16 2.94
N VAL A 126 3.88 -14.20 2.44
CA VAL A 126 2.68 -14.38 3.27
C VAL A 126 2.39 -15.87 3.45
N LYS A 127 2.08 -16.28 4.68
CA LYS A 127 1.71 -17.66 5.02
C LYS A 127 0.51 -18.15 4.21
N PRO A 128 0.40 -19.45 3.91
CA PRO A 128 -0.85 -20.05 3.41
C PRO A 128 -2.02 -19.71 4.34
N GLY A 129 -3.15 -19.26 3.77
CA GLY A 129 -4.31 -18.78 4.52
C GLY A 129 -4.15 -17.35 5.07
N GLY A 130 -2.98 -16.73 4.93
CA GLY A 130 -2.76 -15.34 5.27
C GLY A 130 -3.40 -14.38 4.24
N GLN A 131 -3.49 -13.10 4.56
CA GLN A 131 -4.18 -12.12 3.72
C GLN A 131 -3.23 -11.15 3.01
N ILE A 132 -3.52 -10.87 1.75
CA ILE A 132 -2.88 -9.84 0.95
C ILE A 132 -3.90 -8.72 0.69
N ILE A 133 -3.52 -7.49 1.05
CA ILE A 133 -4.40 -6.32 1.08
C ILE A 133 -3.80 -5.24 0.19
N ILE A 134 -4.50 -4.87 -0.88
CA ILE A 134 -3.98 -3.94 -1.90
C ILE A 134 -4.95 -2.76 -2.09
N PRO A 135 -4.85 -1.70 -1.29
CA PRO A 135 -5.57 -0.45 -1.53
C PRO A 135 -5.03 0.25 -2.77
N THR A 136 -5.89 0.72 -3.65
CA THR A 136 -5.48 1.45 -4.86
C THR A 136 -6.48 2.55 -5.20
N TYR A 137 -5.99 3.73 -5.57
CA TYR A 137 -6.84 4.79 -6.09
C TYR A 137 -7.48 4.39 -7.42
N ILE A 138 -8.80 4.53 -7.48
CA ILE A 138 -9.60 4.35 -8.70
C ILE A 138 -10.07 5.71 -9.22
N HIS A 139 -10.38 5.81 -10.53
CA HIS A 139 -10.77 7.06 -11.20
C HIS A 139 -9.72 8.20 -11.10
N PHE A 140 -8.45 7.83 -10.85
CA PHE A 140 -7.37 8.82 -10.67
C PHE A 140 -7.03 9.58 -11.95
N LYS A 141 -7.15 8.95 -13.13
CA LYS A 141 -6.79 9.54 -14.43
C LYS A 141 -7.50 10.87 -14.71
N GLU A 142 -8.74 11.00 -14.30
CA GLU A 142 -9.59 12.18 -14.50
C GLU A 142 -9.38 13.27 -13.45
N SER A 143 -8.52 13.04 -12.47
CA SER A 143 -8.29 13.96 -11.37
C SER A 143 -7.24 15.02 -11.72
N THR A 144 -7.44 16.24 -11.22
CA THR A 144 -6.42 17.31 -11.26
C THR A 144 -5.13 16.91 -10.56
N ALA A 145 -5.21 16.00 -9.57
CA ALA A 145 -4.05 15.48 -8.86
C ALA A 145 -3.19 14.61 -9.77
N ALA A 146 -3.78 13.74 -10.63
CA ALA A 146 -3.02 12.93 -11.59
C ALA A 146 -2.14 13.80 -12.49
N ASN A 147 -2.72 14.88 -13.02
CA ASN A 147 -2.01 15.83 -13.87
C ASN A 147 -0.87 16.53 -13.11
N LEU A 148 -1.10 16.88 -11.85
CA LEU A 148 -0.10 17.50 -11.00
C LEU A 148 1.05 16.53 -10.70
N PHE A 149 0.75 15.30 -10.27
CA PHE A 149 1.76 14.29 -9.97
C PHE A 149 2.58 13.91 -11.21
N ASN A 150 1.94 13.76 -12.39
CA ASN A 150 2.63 13.50 -13.66
C ASN A 150 3.56 14.65 -14.04
N LYS A 151 3.13 15.92 -13.85
CA LYS A 151 3.96 17.10 -14.11
C LYS A 151 5.21 17.14 -13.22
N PHE A 152 5.15 16.58 -12.03
CA PHE A 152 6.28 16.44 -11.12
C PHE A 152 7.10 15.17 -11.33
N GLY A 153 6.73 14.31 -12.30
CA GLY A 153 7.50 13.12 -12.69
C GLY A 153 7.06 11.82 -12.00
N ALA A 154 5.85 11.77 -11.45
CA ALA A 154 5.22 10.51 -11.09
C ALA A 154 4.92 9.74 -12.37
N ASN A 155 5.49 8.54 -12.51
CA ASN A 155 5.36 7.74 -13.71
C ASN A 155 4.29 6.66 -13.51
N PHE A 156 3.02 7.06 -13.63
CA PHE A 156 1.91 6.10 -13.53
C PHE A 156 1.90 5.18 -14.76
N LYS A 157 2.06 3.88 -14.52
CA LYS A 157 2.07 2.84 -15.57
C LYS A 157 0.66 2.41 -15.96
N ARG A 158 -0.29 2.52 -15.03
CA ARG A 158 -1.71 2.17 -15.25
C ARG A 158 -2.64 3.02 -14.40
N TYR A 159 -3.88 3.09 -14.86
CA TYR A 159 -4.96 3.76 -14.15
C TYR A 159 -6.10 2.76 -13.96
N PHE A 160 -6.64 2.74 -12.75
CA PHE A 160 -7.72 1.84 -12.40
C PHE A 160 -9.05 2.57 -12.31
N ASP A 161 -10.11 1.87 -12.74
CA ASP A 161 -11.49 2.02 -12.36
C ASP A 161 -11.96 0.73 -11.69
N GLU A 162 -13.19 0.67 -11.20
CA GLU A 162 -13.71 -0.50 -10.48
C GLU A 162 -13.67 -1.79 -11.31
N ASN A 163 -13.95 -1.69 -12.61
CA ASN A 163 -14.04 -2.86 -13.49
C ASN A 163 -12.64 -3.38 -13.84
N ASN A 164 -11.77 -2.51 -14.33
CA ASN A 164 -10.42 -2.94 -14.74
C ASN A 164 -9.54 -3.31 -13.55
N TYR A 165 -9.87 -2.83 -12.33
CA TYR A 165 -9.19 -3.24 -11.11
C TYR A 165 -9.54 -4.69 -10.73
N LYS A 166 -10.81 -5.08 -10.89
CA LYS A 166 -11.25 -6.48 -10.73
C LYS A 166 -10.65 -7.38 -11.80
N ASP A 167 -10.70 -6.95 -13.05
CA ASP A 167 -10.10 -7.68 -14.18
C ASP A 167 -8.59 -7.89 -14.03
N PHE A 168 -7.91 -6.96 -13.37
CA PHE A 168 -6.48 -7.05 -13.10
C PHE A 168 -6.13 -8.30 -12.29
N PHE A 169 -6.84 -8.57 -11.20
CA PHE A 169 -6.62 -9.77 -10.39
C PHE A 169 -7.06 -11.05 -11.11
N GLY A 170 -8.19 -11.01 -11.81
CA GLY A 170 -8.66 -12.15 -12.61
C GLY A 170 -7.65 -12.59 -13.68
N LYS A 171 -6.99 -11.64 -14.37
CA LYS A 171 -5.93 -11.93 -15.34
C LYS A 171 -4.66 -12.54 -14.71
N MET A 172 -4.48 -12.37 -13.41
CA MET A 172 -3.40 -13.01 -12.63
C MET A 172 -3.79 -14.36 -12.03
N GLY A 173 -5.02 -14.83 -12.29
CA GLY A 173 -5.52 -16.08 -11.74
C GLY A 173 -5.83 -16.01 -10.25
N ILE A 174 -6.05 -14.79 -9.72
CA ILE A 174 -6.43 -14.59 -8.31
C ILE A 174 -7.95 -14.56 -8.24
N GLU A 175 -8.49 -15.58 -7.61
CA GLU A 175 -9.93 -15.74 -7.38
C GLU A 175 -10.32 -15.32 -5.96
N ASN A 176 -11.62 -15.17 -5.71
CA ASN A 176 -12.17 -14.85 -4.39
C ASN A 176 -11.63 -13.56 -3.76
N VAL A 177 -11.39 -12.53 -4.60
CA VAL A 177 -11.00 -11.19 -4.13
C VAL A 177 -12.22 -10.46 -3.61
N SER A 178 -12.18 -9.99 -2.37
CA SER A 178 -13.17 -9.05 -1.82
C SER A 178 -12.73 -7.61 -2.08
N TYR A 179 -13.69 -6.71 -2.28
CA TYR A 179 -13.45 -5.30 -2.60
C TYR A 179 -14.22 -4.39 -1.65
N HIS A 180 -13.57 -3.33 -1.20
CA HIS A 180 -14.19 -2.31 -0.35
C HIS A 180 -13.82 -0.91 -0.81
N VAL A 181 -14.82 -0.18 -1.35
CA VAL A 181 -14.61 1.17 -1.88
C VAL A 181 -14.73 2.21 -0.76
N CYS A 182 -13.71 3.01 -0.61
CA CYS A 182 -13.66 4.19 0.26
C CYS A 182 -13.83 5.45 -0.60
N GLU A 183 -14.96 6.11 -0.47
CA GLU A 183 -15.33 7.24 -1.32
C GLU A 183 -14.61 8.54 -0.95
N GLY A 184 -14.17 9.28 -1.99
CA GLY A 184 -13.54 10.57 -1.86
C GLY A 184 -13.41 11.30 -3.18
N ARG A 185 -12.61 12.36 -3.25
CA ARG A 185 -12.27 13.01 -4.52
C ARG A 185 -11.49 12.08 -5.46
N MET A 186 -10.67 11.22 -4.87
CA MET A 186 -10.10 10.04 -5.48
C MET A 186 -10.53 8.87 -4.60
N SER A 187 -11.50 8.11 -5.06
CA SER A 187 -11.92 6.92 -4.33
C SER A 187 -10.79 5.89 -4.29
N CYS A 188 -10.72 5.12 -3.22
CA CYS A 188 -9.78 4.03 -3.07
C CYS A 188 -10.53 2.71 -2.97
N ASP A 189 -10.21 1.75 -3.81
CA ASP A 189 -10.74 0.40 -3.70
C ASP A 189 -9.70 -0.51 -3.04
N VAL A 190 -10.12 -1.22 -2.00
CA VAL A 190 -9.27 -2.12 -1.22
C VAL A 190 -9.57 -3.55 -1.63
N ALA A 191 -8.69 -4.14 -2.42
CA ALA A 191 -8.75 -5.56 -2.74
C ALA A 191 -8.11 -6.38 -1.61
N VAL A 192 -8.82 -7.44 -1.18
CA VAL A 192 -8.35 -8.38 -0.14
C VAL A 192 -8.55 -9.80 -0.63
N PHE A 193 -7.52 -10.61 -0.59
CA PHE A 193 -7.58 -12.02 -0.92
C PHE A 193 -6.66 -12.86 -0.03
N GLU A 194 -6.99 -14.14 0.10
CA GLU A 194 -6.17 -15.11 0.83
C GLU A 194 -5.05 -15.66 -0.05
N ASN A 195 -3.92 -15.93 0.59
CA ASN A 195 -2.81 -16.65 -0.03
C ASN A 195 -3.09 -18.16 0.00
N VAL A 196 -3.46 -18.71 -1.14
CA VAL A 196 -3.77 -20.13 -1.34
C VAL A 196 -2.68 -20.81 -2.16
#